data_1e7651f76cc567dfeb45366fdaca3183
#
_entry.id   1e7651f76cc567dfeb45366fdaca3183
#
_cell.length_a   1.000
_cell.length_b   1.000
_cell.length_c   1.000
_cell.angle_alpha   90.00
_cell.angle_beta   90.00
_cell.angle_gamma   90.00
#
_symmetry.space_group_name_H-M   'P 1'
#
loop_
_entity.id
_entity.type
_entity.pdbx_description
1 polymer ?
#
loop_
_entity_poly.entity_id
_entity_poly.type
_entity_poly.pdbx_seq_one_letter_code
_entity_poly.pdbx_strand_id
1 'polypeptide(L)'
;MSNLINLPISKKLPITILSLCLVTGLVIGIIASFHASDEIKLGAESKLQALQETRAGELGRYLGAIREDLKFQATNPFVREALVAFTAGWQVLGGNQKETLQKLYIQDNPNPTGSKEALDFAPDGSQYSTSRAKYHPWMRQFLKERDYYDIFLFDMKGNLVYSVFKE
;
A
#
# COMPACT_ATOMS: atom_id res chain seq x y z
N MET A 1 -10.81 -46.20 -50.63
CA MET A 1 -9.67 -46.89 -49.97
C MET A 1 -8.92 -47.90 -50.80
N SER A 2 -9.20 -48.08 -52.06
CA SER A 2 -8.66 -49.17 -52.92
C SER A 2 -7.41 -48.86 -53.75
N ASN A 3 -6.93 -47.59 -53.77
CA ASN A 3 -5.82 -47.19 -54.67
C ASN A 3 -4.40 -47.32 -54.05
N LEU A 4 -4.26 -47.54 -52.78
CA LEU A 4 -2.94 -47.71 -52.12
C LEU A 4 -2.44 -49.18 -52.23
N ILE A 5 -3.34 -50.17 -52.44
CA ILE A 5 -2.99 -51.58 -52.48
C ILE A 5 -2.27 -51.97 -53.78
N ASN A 6 -2.47 -51.27 -54.88
CA ASN A 6 -1.93 -51.57 -56.20
C ASN A 6 -0.68 -50.78 -56.61
N LEU A 7 -0.04 -50.05 -55.68
CA LEU A 7 1.20 -49.35 -55.94
C LEU A 7 2.41 -50.29 -55.98
N PRO A 8 3.40 -50.05 -56.85
CA PRO A 8 4.64 -50.81 -56.84
C PRO A 8 5.40 -50.64 -55.53
N ILE A 9 6.08 -51.69 -55.07
CA ILE A 9 6.80 -51.77 -53.78
C ILE A 9 7.75 -50.58 -53.60
N SER A 10 8.40 -50.11 -54.68
CA SER A 10 9.28 -48.94 -54.70
C SER A 10 8.62 -47.61 -54.25
N LYS A 11 7.30 -47.51 -54.34
CA LYS A 11 6.53 -46.35 -53.90
C LYS A 11 5.80 -46.56 -52.58
N LYS A 12 5.45 -47.84 -52.26
CA LYS A 12 4.80 -48.18 -50.98
C LYS A 12 5.72 -47.95 -49.80
N LEU A 13 6.97 -48.38 -49.90
CA LEU A 13 7.94 -48.33 -48.80
C LEU A 13 8.20 -46.88 -48.31
N PRO A 14 8.51 -45.87 -49.18
CA PRO A 14 8.71 -44.52 -48.70
C PRO A 14 7.41 -43.86 -48.18
N ILE A 15 6.24 -44.19 -48.72
CA ILE A 15 4.96 -43.63 -48.24
C ILE A 15 4.63 -44.16 -46.86
N THR A 16 4.84 -45.47 -46.60
CA THR A 16 4.60 -46.02 -45.23
C THR A 16 5.56 -45.50 -44.20
N ILE A 17 6.84 -45.32 -44.53
CA ILE A 17 7.81 -44.71 -43.65
C ILE A 17 7.43 -43.26 -43.34
N LEU A 18 7.08 -42.49 -44.37
CA LEU A 18 6.68 -41.11 -44.20
C LEU A 18 5.42 -40.96 -43.35
N SER A 19 4.42 -41.80 -43.56
CA SER A 19 3.19 -41.79 -42.75
C SER A 19 3.46 -42.17 -41.29
N LEU A 20 4.33 -43.16 -41.06
CA LEU A 20 4.70 -43.55 -39.72
C LEU A 20 5.46 -42.42 -38.98
N CYS A 21 6.42 -41.77 -39.63
CA CYS A 21 7.13 -40.63 -39.08
C CYS A 21 6.19 -39.47 -38.77
N LEU A 22 5.21 -39.18 -39.63
CA LEU A 22 4.21 -38.15 -39.38
C LEU A 22 3.33 -38.46 -38.18
N VAL A 23 2.85 -39.70 -38.05
CA VAL A 23 2.01 -40.12 -36.94
C VAL A 23 2.81 -40.08 -35.62
N THR A 24 4.02 -40.58 -35.59
CA THR A 24 4.87 -40.56 -34.38
C THR A 24 5.23 -39.11 -33.99
N GLY A 25 5.57 -38.27 -34.96
CA GLY A 25 5.84 -36.85 -34.70
C GLY A 25 4.64 -36.10 -34.12
N LEU A 26 3.42 -36.37 -34.64
CA LEU A 26 2.17 -35.80 -34.15
C LEU A 26 1.89 -36.26 -32.69
N VAL A 27 2.03 -37.56 -32.39
CA VAL A 27 1.81 -38.08 -31.05
C VAL A 27 2.79 -37.46 -30.04
N ILE A 28 4.07 -37.43 -30.40
CA ILE A 28 5.10 -36.83 -29.53
C ILE A 28 4.82 -35.33 -29.32
N GLY A 29 4.46 -34.61 -30.37
CA GLY A 29 4.13 -33.16 -30.31
C GLY A 29 2.93 -32.89 -29.39
N ILE A 30 1.89 -33.71 -29.46
CA ILE A 30 0.71 -33.58 -28.60
C ILE A 30 1.09 -33.85 -27.13
N ILE A 31 1.80 -34.93 -26.84
CA ILE A 31 2.24 -35.25 -25.48
C ILE A 31 3.14 -34.15 -24.92
N ALA A 32 4.11 -33.68 -25.70
CA ALA A 32 5.01 -32.61 -25.27
C ALA A 32 4.25 -31.30 -25.00
N SER A 33 3.24 -30.97 -25.81
CA SER A 33 2.40 -29.79 -25.61
C SER A 33 1.60 -29.86 -24.32
N PHE A 34 1.02 -30.99 -23.98
CA PHE A 34 0.30 -31.17 -22.72
C PHE A 34 1.23 -31.04 -21.50
N HIS A 35 2.38 -31.71 -21.53
CA HIS A 35 3.36 -31.60 -20.43
C HIS A 35 3.88 -30.19 -20.25
N ALA A 36 4.23 -29.48 -21.34
CA ALA A 36 4.67 -28.12 -21.26
C ALA A 36 3.59 -27.18 -20.69
N SER A 37 2.32 -27.38 -21.05
CA SER A 37 1.22 -26.58 -20.51
C SER A 37 1.02 -26.79 -19.01
N ASP A 38 1.14 -28.02 -18.54
CA ASP A 38 0.98 -28.35 -17.12
C ASP A 38 2.15 -27.81 -16.29
N GLU A 39 3.38 -27.92 -16.76
CA GLU A 39 4.55 -27.33 -16.10
C GLU A 39 4.46 -25.80 -16.02
N ILE A 40 3.99 -25.13 -17.09
CA ILE A 40 3.80 -23.67 -17.08
C ILE A 40 2.74 -23.27 -16.04
N LYS A 41 1.62 -24.00 -15.96
CA LYS A 41 0.57 -23.73 -14.97
C LYS A 41 1.06 -23.89 -13.54
N LEU A 42 1.69 -25.03 -13.25
CA LEU A 42 2.25 -25.33 -11.92
C LEU A 42 3.32 -24.29 -11.54
N GLY A 43 4.17 -23.91 -12.48
CA GLY A 43 5.16 -22.86 -12.26
C GLY A 43 4.55 -21.47 -12.00
N ALA A 44 3.46 -21.14 -12.70
CA ALA A 44 2.73 -19.88 -12.49
C ALA A 44 2.03 -19.87 -11.12
N GLU A 45 1.35 -20.96 -10.76
CA GLU A 45 0.68 -21.09 -9.45
C GLU A 45 1.69 -21.00 -8.29
N SER A 46 2.81 -21.70 -8.38
CA SER A 46 3.87 -21.63 -7.37
C SER A 46 4.45 -20.22 -7.21
N LYS A 47 4.68 -19.50 -8.32
CA LYS A 47 5.15 -18.13 -8.29
C LYS A 47 4.13 -17.17 -7.67
N LEU A 48 2.84 -17.34 -7.99
CA LEU A 48 1.77 -16.54 -7.42
C LEU A 48 1.63 -16.77 -5.91
N GLN A 49 1.71 -18.02 -5.48
CA GLN A 49 1.67 -18.37 -4.07
C GLN A 49 2.86 -17.76 -3.31
N ALA A 50 4.07 -17.92 -3.81
CA ALA A 50 5.27 -17.34 -3.20
C ALA A 50 5.19 -15.80 -3.13
N LEU A 51 4.64 -15.14 -4.17
CA LEU A 51 4.42 -13.71 -4.17
C LEU A 51 3.38 -13.30 -3.12
N GLN A 52 2.28 -14.04 -3.01
CA GLN A 52 1.24 -13.80 -2.02
C GLN A 52 1.79 -13.93 -0.59
N GLU A 53 2.54 -14.98 -0.30
CA GLU A 53 3.17 -15.19 1.02
C GLU A 53 4.16 -14.07 1.36
N THR A 54 4.96 -13.64 0.38
CA THR A 54 5.90 -12.53 0.54
C THR A 54 5.15 -11.23 0.86
N ARG A 55 4.12 -10.89 0.09
CA ARG A 55 3.31 -9.67 0.30
C ARG A 55 2.54 -9.70 1.62
N ALA A 56 1.98 -10.84 2.00
CA ALA A 56 1.33 -10.99 3.30
C ALA A 56 2.32 -10.78 4.46
N GLY A 57 3.53 -11.32 4.34
CA GLY A 57 4.61 -11.11 5.30
C GLY A 57 5.08 -9.65 5.38
N GLU A 58 5.23 -8.96 4.25
CA GLU A 58 5.56 -7.53 4.20
C GLU A 58 4.49 -6.68 4.88
N LEU A 59 3.22 -6.93 4.57
CA LEU A 59 2.09 -6.24 5.20
C LEU A 59 2.05 -6.49 6.72
N GLY A 60 2.26 -7.73 7.14
CA GLY A 60 2.32 -8.08 8.56
C GLY A 60 3.43 -7.33 9.31
N ARG A 61 4.63 -7.23 8.73
CA ARG A 61 5.73 -6.46 9.29
C ARG A 61 5.41 -4.96 9.35
N TYR A 62 4.83 -4.40 8.28
CA TYR A 62 4.44 -3.00 8.24
C TYR A 62 3.41 -2.65 9.32
N LEU A 63 2.33 -3.44 9.44
CA LEU A 63 1.33 -3.24 10.49
C LEU A 63 1.89 -3.46 11.90
N GLY A 64 2.83 -4.40 12.05
CA GLY A 64 3.58 -4.60 13.30
C GLY A 64 4.37 -3.36 13.70
N ALA A 65 5.13 -2.78 12.78
CA ALA A 65 5.91 -1.56 13.01
C ALA A 65 5.02 -0.37 13.40
N ILE A 66 3.88 -0.16 12.73
CA ILE A 66 2.91 0.88 13.11
C ILE A 66 2.41 0.67 14.54
N ARG A 67 2.09 -0.57 14.91
CA ARG A 67 1.61 -0.89 16.26
C ARG A 67 2.67 -0.61 17.33
N GLU A 68 3.91 -0.94 17.05
CA GLU A 68 5.03 -0.66 17.96
C GLU A 68 5.28 0.84 18.10
N ASP A 69 5.27 1.58 17.01
CA ASP A 69 5.38 3.05 17.02
C ASP A 69 4.25 3.68 17.82
N LEU A 70 3.00 3.26 17.62
CA LEU A 70 1.86 3.77 18.40
C LEU A 70 2.01 3.51 19.90
N LYS A 71 2.45 2.32 20.30
CA LYS A 71 2.71 1.99 21.71
C LYS A 71 3.81 2.88 22.29
N PHE A 72 4.89 3.07 21.54
CA PHE A 72 6.00 3.90 21.98
C PHE A 72 5.57 5.37 22.11
N GLN A 73 4.86 5.91 21.11
CA GLN A 73 4.38 7.29 21.14
C GLN A 73 3.32 7.54 22.23
N ALA A 74 2.47 6.56 22.54
CA ALA A 74 1.49 6.65 23.62
C ALA A 74 2.14 6.83 25.01
N THR A 75 3.37 6.35 25.18
CA THR A 75 4.15 6.49 26.43
C THR A 75 5.12 7.67 26.40
N ASN A 76 5.33 8.29 25.24
CA ASN A 76 6.25 9.41 25.08
C ASN A 76 5.73 10.66 25.82
N PRO A 77 6.47 11.20 26.80
CA PRO A 77 6.04 12.40 27.54
C PRO A 77 5.76 13.59 26.65
N PHE A 78 6.54 13.80 25.60
CA PHE A 78 6.35 14.91 24.67
C PHE A 78 5.00 14.82 23.93
N VAL A 79 4.60 13.64 23.51
CA VAL A 79 3.30 13.42 22.82
C VAL A 79 2.14 13.60 23.81
N ARG A 80 2.32 13.15 25.06
CA ARG A 80 1.31 13.35 26.12
C ARG A 80 1.13 14.83 26.48
N GLU A 81 2.23 15.56 26.62
CA GLU A 81 2.18 17.02 26.83
C GLU A 81 1.51 17.72 25.64
N ALA A 82 1.83 17.34 24.41
CA ALA A 82 1.20 17.87 23.21
C ALA A 82 -0.31 17.64 23.23
N LEU A 83 -0.76 16.43 23.54
CA LEU A 83 -2.19 16.10 23.64
C LEU A 83 -2.91 16.99 24.67
N VAL A 84 -2.33 17.15 25.87
CA VAL A 84 -2.89 18.01 26.90
C VAL A 84 -2.97 19.48 26.44
N ALA A 85 -1.90 19.99 25.82
CA ALA A 85 -1.84 21.35 25.33
C ALA A 85 -2.85 21.62 24.18
N PHE A 86 -2.97 20.69 23.23
CA PHE A 86 -3.95 20.80 22.15
C PHE A 86 -5.38 20.69 22.67
N THR A 87 -5.64 19.78 23.61
CA THR A 87 -6.97 19.66 24.24
C THR A 87 -7.35 20.96 24.97
N ALA A 88 -6.44 21.53 25.73
CA ALA A 88 -6.69 22.81 26.42
C ALA A 88 -6.92 23.94 25.40
N GLY A 89 -6.08 24.07 24.37
CA GLY A 89 -6.24 25.07 23.31
C GLY A 89 -7.56 24.90 22.55
N TRP A 90 -7.98 23.67 22.26
CA TRP A 90 -9.26 23.34 21.66
C TRP A 90 -10.44 23.82 22.52
N GLN A 91 -10.40 23.59 23.81
CA GLN A 91 -11.48 23.99 24.72
C GLN A 91 -11.65 25.51 24.80
N VAL A 92 -10.55 26.27 24.79
CA VAL A 92 -10.55 27.74 24.86
C VAL A 92 -11.14 28.39 23.61
N LEU A 93 -11.14 27.73 22.45
CA LEU A 93 -11.74 28.24 21.22
C LEU A 93 -13.28 28.35 21.25
N GLY A 94 -13.95 27.75 22.24
CA GLY A 94 -15.34 28.03 22.64
C GLY A 94 -16.41 27.85 21.58
N GLY A 95 -16.88 26.63 21.33
CA GLY A 95 -18.09 26.37 20.54
C GLY A 95 -17.89 26.23 19.02
N ASN A 96 -16.97 26.95 18.40
CA ASN A 96 -16.72 26.94 16.95
C ASN A 96 -15.30 26.44 16.60
N GLN A 97 -14.81 25.48 17.37
CA GLN A 97 -13.42 25.01 17.25
C GLN A 97 -13.09 24.51 15.86
N LYS A 98 -13.97 23.70 15.27
CA LYS A 98 -13.77 23.10 13.96
C LYS A 98 -13.66 24.18 12.89
N GLU A 99 -14.62 25.09 12.83
CA GLU A 99 -14.69 26.17 11.85
C GLU A 99 -13.49 27.09 11.98
N THR A 100 -13.11 27.45 13.22
CA THR A 100 -11.95 28.29 13.50
C THR A 100 -10.67 27.66 13.03
N LEU A 101 -10.43 26.39 13.38
CA LEU A 101 -9.19 25.69 13.00
C LEU A 101 -9.14 25.39 11.50
N GLN A 102 -10.27 25.02 10.88
CA GLN A 102 -10.32 24.85 9.42
C GLN A 102 -10.03 26.15 8.69
N LYS A 103 -10.55 27.27 9.18
CA LYS A 103 -10.23 28.57 8.61
C LYS A 103 -8.73 28.87 8.72
N LEU A 104 -8.16 28.82 9.92
CA LEU A 104 -6.76 29.18 10.18
C LEU A 104 -5.75 28.27 9.47
N TYR A 105 -6.00 26.95 9.47
CA TYR A 105 -5.00 25.96 9.06
C TYR A 105 -5.27 25.32 7.70
N ILE A 106 -6.45 25.52 7.12
CA ILE A 106 -6.81 24.99 5.80
C ILE A 106 -7.06 26.14 4.83
N GLN A 107 -8.04 27.03 5.12
CA GLN A 107 -8.46 28.07 4.18
C GLN A 107 -7.42 29.20 4.07
N ASP A 108 -6.99 29.77 5.21
CA ASP A 108 -6.04 30.87 5.31
C ASP A 108 -4.57 30.40 5.29
N ASN A 109 -4.33 29.10 5.15
CA ASN A 109 -2.98 28.54 5.08
C ASN A 109 -2.31 28.92 3.76
N PRO A 110 -1.14 29.61 3.79
CA PRO A 110 -0.46 30.06 2.59
C PRO A 110 0.11 28.93 1.72
N ASN A 111 0.26 27.71 2.29
CA ASN A 111 0.77 26.59 1.55
C ASN A 111 -0.35 25.92 0.72
N PRO A 112 -0.04 25.38 -0.47
CA PRO A 112 -1.03 24.71 -1.31
C PRO A 112 -1.52 23.40 -0.67
N THR A 113 -2.64 22.88 -1.18
CA THR A 113 -3.12 21.54 -0.89
C THR A 113 -2.01 20.51 -1.18
N GLY A 114 -1.82 19.56 -0.28
CA GLY A 114 -0.70 18.61 -0.33
C GLY A 114 0.59 19.08 0.36
N SER A 115 0.60 20.32 0.91
CA SER A 115 1.77 20.87 1.64
C SER A 115 1.35 21.74 2.84
N LYS A 116 0.10 21.63 3.29
CA LYS A 116 -0.42 22.44 4.40
C LYS A 116 0.24 22.15 5.74
N GLU A 117 0.83 20.99 5.88
CA GLU A 117 1.64 20.60 7.03
C GLU A 117 2.86 21.49 7.24
N ALA A 118 3.31 22.23 6.22
CA ALA A 118 4.44 23.14 6.34
C ALA A 118 4.16 24.37 7.24
N LEU A 119 2.89 24.71 7.47
CA LEU A 119 2.53 25.80 8.39
C LEU A 119 2.66 25.34 9.85
N ASP A 120 3.64 25.81 10.57
CA ASP A 120 3.85 25.44 11.98
C ASP A 120 2.77 26.00 12.89
N PHE A 121 2.40 27.28 12.71
CA PHE A 121 1.34 27.93 13.50
C PHE A 121 0.68 29.06 12.70
N ALA A 122 -0.55 29.41 13.07
CA ALA A 122 -1.25 30.58 12.59
C ALA A 122 -0.94 31.79 13.52
N PRO A 123 -0.77 32.99 12.96
CA PRO A 123 -0.41 34.18 13.77
C PRO A 123 -1.64 34.82 14.44
N ASP A 124 -2.51 34.03 15.06
CA ASP A 124 -3.76 34.45 15.69
C ASP A 124 -3.63 34.68 17.21
N GLY A 125 -2.45 34.44 17.78
CA GLY A 125 -2.17 34.64 19.19
C GLY A 125 -2.87 33.64 20.14
N SER A 126 -3.57 32.62 19.60
CA SER A 126 -4.27 31.62 20.42
C SER A 126 -3.32 30.70 21.13
N GLN A 127 -3.79 30.14 22.25
CA GLN A 127 -3.08 29.07 22.95
C GLN A 127 -2.90 27.82 22.06
N TYR A 128 -3.86 27.56 21.17
CA TYR A 128 -3.77 26.47 20.23
C TYR A 128 -2.60 26.65 19.25
N SER A 129 -2.46 27.84 18.67
CA SER A 129 -1.37 28.16 17.73
C SER A 129 0.00 28.20 18.43
N THR A 130 0.06 28.62 19.67
CA THR A 130 1.27 28.53 20.51
C THR A 130 1.67 27.06 20.71
N SER A 131 0.71 26.20 21.00
CA SER A 131 0.96 24.76 21.13
C SER A 131 1.45 24.15 19.80
N ARG A 132 0.88 24.58 18.67
CA ARG A 132 1.36 24.13 17.37
C ARG A 132 2.81 24.53 17.11
N ALA A 133 3.17 25.78 17.36
CA ALA A 133 4.54 26.25 17.22
C ALA A 133 5.56 25.37 17.97
N LYS A 134 5.17 24.87 19.16
CA LYS A 134 6.03 24.02 19.98
C LYS A 134 6.11 22.58 19.51
N TYR A 135 4.96 21.97 19.17
CA TYR A 135 4.87 20.52 18.99
C TYR A 135 4.83 20.07 17.53
N HIS A 136 4.30 20.91 16.64
CA HIS A 136 4.06 20.52 15.25
C HIS A 136 5.35 20.21 14.45
N PRO A 137 6.47 20.95 14.58
CA PRO A 137 7.68 20.65 13.83
C PRO A 137 8.19 19.22 14.05
N TRP A 138 8.15 18.76 15.31
CA TRP A 138 8.55 17.41 15.66
C TRP A 138 7.57 16.36 15.12
N MET A 139 6.25 16.58 15.27
CA MET A 139 5.21 15.67 14.74
C MET A 139 5.32 15.53 13.22
N ARG A 140 5.55 16.65 12.51
CA ARG A 140 5.75 16.65 11.06
C ARG A 140 7.01 15.90 10.66
N GLN A 141 8.11 16.06 11.38
CA GLN A 141 9.34 15.33 11.13
C GLN A 141 9.12 13.84 11.33
N PHE A 142 8.51 13.42 12.43
CA PHE A 142 8.20 12.02 12.72
C PHE A 142 7.31 11.39 11.64
N LEU A 143 6.27 12.10 11.18
CA LEU A 143 5.41 11.67 10.09
C LEU A 143 6.22 11.39 8.81
N LYS A 144 7.11 12.33 8.43
CA LYS A 144 7.93 12.22 7.21
C LYS A 144 8.97 11.10 7.30
N GLU A 145 9.60 10.92 8.44
CA GLU A 145 10.59 9.85 8.65
C GLU A 145 9.97 8.45 8.65
N ARG A 146 8.70 8.34 9.03
CA ARG A 146 7.96 7.08 9.06
C ARG A 146 7.09 6.85 7.82
N ASP A 147 7.04 7.81 6.91
CA ASP A 147 6.19 7.78 5.71
C ASP A 147 4.71 7.52 6.03
N TYR A 148 4.23 8.13 7.13
CA TYR A 148 2.82 8.04 7.50
C TYR A 148 1.97 9.02 6.72
N TYR A 149 0.74 8.63 6.41
CA TYR A 149 -0.23 9.49 5.74
C TYR A 149 -0.62 10.70 6.60
N ASP A 150 -0.93 10.49 7.88
CA ASP A 150 -1.21 11.55 8.86
C ASP A 150 -0.98 11.02 10.29
N ILE A 151 -0.93 11.96 11.26
CA ILE A 151 -0.91 11.69 12.68
C ILE A 151 -2.04 12.48 13.33
N PHE A 152 -2.94 11.78 13.98
CA PHE A 152 -4.09 12.35 14.67
C PHE A 152 -3.94 12.23 16.19
N LEU A 153 -4.31 13.31 16.90
CA LEU A 153 -4.51 13.26 18.33
C LEU A 153 -5.98 13.48 18.66
N PHE A 154 -6.53 12.57 19.45
CA PHE A 154 -7.90 12.63 19.91
C PHE A 154 -7.93 12.87 21.42
N ASP A 155 -8.85 13.71 21.89
CA ASP A 155 -9.12 13.87 23.32
C ASP A 155 -9.91 12.68 23.88
N MET A 156 -10.11 12.67 25.19
CA MET A 156 -10.87 11.60 25.88
C MET A 156 -12.36 11.55 25.52
N LYS A 157 -12.86 12.56 24.81
CA LYS A 157 -14.26 12.62 24.31
C LYS A 157 -14.34 12.18 22.85
N GLY A 158 -13.22 11.86 22.21
CA GLY A 158 -13.14 11.46 20.81
C GLY A 158 -13.09 12.63 19.81
N ASN A 159 -12.88 13.87 20.27
CA ASN A 159 -12.68 14.99 19.37
C ASN A 159 -11.28 14.91 18.76
N LEU A 160 -11.18 15.11 17.45
CA LEU A 160 -9.90 15.29 16.76
C LEU A 160 -9.35 16.69 17.11
N VAL A 161 -8.41 16.75 18.04
CA VAL A 161 -7.83 18.03 18.52
C VAL A 161 -6.58 18.44 17.76
N TYR A 162 -5.97 17.54 16.98
CA TYR A 162 -4.78 17.83 16.18
C TYR A 162 -4.63 16.87 15.02
N SER A 163 -4.19 17.38 13.88
CA SER A 163 -3.72 16.64 12.70
C SER A 163 -2.45 17.31 12.17
N VAL A 164 -1.51 16.52 11.66
CA VAL A 164 -0.31 17.07 11.03
C VAL A 164 -0.66 17.65 9.67
N PHE A 165 -1.35 16.89 8.83
CA PHE A 165 -1.54 17.23 7.42
C PHE A 165 -2.57 18.33 7.19
N LYS A 166 -3.61 18.44 8.03
CA LYS A 166 -4.61 19.53 7.98
C LYS A 166 -5.49 19.55 6.72
N GLU A 167 -5.80 18.41 6.15
CA GLU A 167 -6.65 18.28 4.96
C GLU A 167 -7.91 17.46 5.22
#